data_3546add753926fb5ac1132e719c4676a
#
_entry.id   3546add753926fb5ac1132e719c4676a
#
_cell.length_a   1.000
_cell.length_b   1.000
_cell.length_c   1.000
_cell.angle_alpha   90.00
_cell.angle_beta   90.00
_cell.angle_gamma   90.00
#
_symmetry.space_group_name_H-M   'P 1'
#
loop_
_entity.id
_entity.type
_entity.pdbx_description
1 polymer ?
#
loop_
_entity_poly.entity_id
_entity_poly.type
_entity_poly.pdbx_seq_one_letter_code
_entity_poly.pdbx_strand_id
1 'polypeptide(L)'
;GLASSVPMLTFFMILSVLASAGLPGLNGFVGEFLILVGSFKSTVLDIPILIALATTGVILAAVYLLHMVYRMFWGTIDREENASLKDLNKRELALLIPLAVLMVVLGIAPAPFLAKSEPAVKELLEMIESKRIAAEVTAGLRDSVAYVAPDAVEVDEPEVLSPNTSH
;
A
#
# COMPACT_ATOMS: atom_id res chain seq x y z
N GLY A 1 -0.82 23.82 -24.70
CA GLY A 1 0.44 23.81 -24.51
C GLY A 1 1.21 24.59 -23.46
N LEU A 2 1.02 24.34 -22.16
CA LEU A 2 1.75 25.06 -21.10
C LEU A 2 3.28 24.85 -21.13
N ALA A 3 3.76 23.76 -21.78
CA ALA A 3 5.19 23.43 -21.82
C ALA A 3 6.06 24.55 -22.42
N SER A 4 5.52 25.33 -23.34
CA SER A 4 6.26 26.45 -23.95
C SER A 4 6.36 27.67 -23.03
N SER A 5 5.36 27.91 -22.16
CA SER A 5 5.32 29.06 -21.24
C SER A 5 6.07 28.77 -19.94
N VAL A 6 5.98 27.54 -19.41
CA VAL A 6 6.52 27.14 -18.10
C VAL A 6 7.34 25.84 -18.19
N PRO A 7 8.49 25.84 -18.89
CA PRO A 7 9.26 24.63 -19.16
C PRO A 7 9.82 23.95 -17.90
N MET A 8 10.25 24.73 -16.88
CA MET A 8 10.79 24.14 -15.65
C MET A 8 9.68 23.46 -14.83
N LEU A 9 8.52 24.10 -14.69
CA LEU A 9 7.36 23.47 -14.06
C LEU A 9 6.95 22.19 -14.79
N THR A 10 6.95 22.22 -16.12
CA THR A 10 6.65 21.08 -16.97
C THR A 10 7.59 19.90 -16.69
N PHE A 11 8.89 20.15 -16.58
CA PHE A 11 9.89 19.12 -16.27
C PHE A 11 9.60 18.44 -14.91
N PHE A 12 9.41 19.24 -13.83
CA PHE A 12 9.13 18.68 -12.51
C PHE A 12 7.79 17.95 -12.47
N MET A 13 6.78 18.44 -13.17
CA MET A 13 5.49 17.78 -13.26
C MET A 13 5.60 16.43 -13.97
N ILE A 14 6.30 16.35 -15.10
CA ILE A 14 6.54 15.10 -15.81
C ILE A 14 7.30 14.11 -14.92
N LEU A 15 8.36 14.54 -14.26
CA LEU A 15 9.13 13.69 -13.35
C LEU A 15 8.26 13.15 -12.23
N SER A 16 7.42 13.99 -11.61
CA SER A 16 6.50 13.57 -10.55
C SER A 16 5.44 12.58 -11.05
N VAL A 17 4.91 12.80 -12.24
CA VAL A 17 3.94 11.90 -12.86
C VAL A 17 4.56 10.56 -13.21
N LEU A 18 5.78 10.53 -13.74
CA LEU A 18 6.50 9.29 -14.03
C LEU A 18 6.85 8.53 -12.74
N ALA A 19 7.18 9.25 -11.66
CA ALA A 19 7.39 8.66 -10.34
C ALA A 19 6.10 8.03 -9.78
N SER A 20 4.96 8.72 -9.95
CA SER A 20 3.64 8.24 -9.53
C SER A 20 3.08 7.12 -10.41
N ALA A 21 3.52 7.05 -11.68
CA ALA A 21 3.15 5.98 -12.60
C ALA A 21 4.01 4.71 -12.43
N GLY A 22 4.92 4.69 -11.45
CA GLY A 22 5.76 3.53 -11.17
C GLY A 22 6.84 3.28 -12.22
N LEU A 23 7.44 4.35 -12.81
CA LEU A 23 8.52 4.17 -13.77
C LEU A 23 9.77 3.58 -13.09
N PRO A 24 10.38 2.49 -13.64
CA PRO A 24 11.62 1.92 -13.13
C PRO A 24 12.73 2.97 -13.02
N GLY A 25 13.39 3.01 -11.84
CA GLY A 25 14.40 4.03 -11.53
C GLY A 25 13.86 5.23 -10.75
N LEU A 26 12.55 5.29 -10.47
CA LEU A 26 11.93 6.28 -9.59
C LEU A 26 11.30 5.59 -8.36
N ASN A 27 11.12 6.36 -7.30
CA ASN A 27 10.69 5.85 -5.99
C ASN A 27 9.35 5.10 -6.00
N GLY A 28 8.40 5.50 -6.83
CA GLY A 28 7.08 4.84 -6.95
C GLY A 28 7.19 3.38 -7.35
N PHE A 29 8.03 3.06 -8.32
CA PHE A 29 8.24 1.69 -8.78
C PHE A 29 8.67 0.75 -7.67
N VAL A 30 9.58 1.18 -6.79
CA VAL A 30 10.11 0.33 -5.71
C VAL A 30 8.98 -0.14 -4.78
N GLY A 31 8.09 0.77 -4.36
CA GLY A 31 6.97 0.44 -3.49
C GLY A 31 5.94 -0.46 -4.17
N GLU A 32 5.49 -0.09 -5.36
CA GLU A 32 4.49 -0.86 -6.13
C GLU A 32 4.98 -2.26 -6.46
N PHE A 33 6.23 -2.38 -6.92
CA PHE A 33 6.84 -3.66 -7.25
C PHE A 33 6.96 -4.58 -6.04
N LEU A 34 7.42 -4.06 -4.89
CA LEU A 34 7.52 -4.84 -3.65
C LEU A 34 6.16 -5.32 -3.16
N ILE A 35 5.12 -4.49 -3.25
CA ILE A 35 3.75 -4.86 -2.88
C ILE A 35 3.23 -5.96 -3.79
N LEU A 36 3.37 -5.82 -5.11
CA LEU A 36 2.89 -6.82 -6.07
C LEU A 36 3.61 -8.15 -5.90
N VAL A 37 4.95 -8.15 -5.79
CA VAL A 37 5.74 -9.37 -5.59
C VAL A 37 5.45 -10.01 -4.23
N GLY A 38 5.31 -9.21 -3.17
CA GLY A 38 4.93 -9.70 -1.84
C GLY A 38 3.54 -10.33 -1.84
N SER A 39 2.57 -9.71 -2.49
CA SER A 39 1.21 -10.24 -2.64
C SER A 39 1.18 -11.54 -3.45
N PHE A 40 1.98 -11.62 -4.51
CA PHE A 40 2.08 -12.82 -5.35
C PHE A 40 2.69 -14.02 -4.60
N LYS A 41 3.64 -13.76 -3.69
CA LYS A 41 4.27 -14.78 -2.85
C LYS A 41 3.46 -15.15 -1.61
N SER A 42 2.41 -14.41 -1.30
CA SER A 42 1.61 -14.63 -0.10
C SER A 42 0.77 -15.89 -0.24
N THR A 43 0.91 -16.79 0.73
CA THR A 43 0.05 -18.00 0.86
C THR A 43 -1.32 -17.67 1.46
N VAL A 44 -1.49 -16.50 2.05
CA VAL A 44 -2.75 -16.03 2.65
C VAL A 44 -3.68 -15.42 1.59
N LEU A 45 -3.11 -14.76 0.58
CA LEU A 45 -3.83 -14.19 -0.55
C LEU A 45 -3.80 -15.19 -1.74
N ASP A 46 -4.39 -16.34 -1.57
CA ASP A 46 -4.48 -17.36 -2.64
C ASP A 46 -5.58 -17.01 -3.68
N ILE A 47 -5.56 -15.74 -4.12
CA ILE A 47 -6.49 -15.23 -5.13
C ILE A 47 -5.69 -14.51 -6.22
N PRO A 48 -5.11 -15.25 -7.19
CA PRO A 48 -4.27 -14.66 -8.25
C PRO A 48 -5.01 -13.62 -9.09
N ILE A 49 -6.33 -13.70 -9.18
CA ILE A 49 -7.15 -12.74 -9.91
C ILE A 49 -7.11 -11.33 -9.28
N LEU A 50 -7.03 -11.22 -7.95
CA LEU A 50 -6.91 -9.92 -7.29
C LEU A 50 -5.57 -9.25 -7.60
N ILE A 51 -4.50 -10.03 -7.70
CA ILE A 51 -3.16 -9.53 -8.03
C ILE A 51 -3.13 -9.09 -9.49
N ALA A 52 -3.75 -9.83 -10.40
CA ALA A 52 -3.91 -9.45 -11.79
C ALA A 52 -4.72 -8.15 -11.94
N LEU A 53 -5.80 -7.99 -11.20
CA LEU A 53 -6.60 -6.76 -11.16
C LEU A 53 -5.79 -5.58 -10.60
N ALA A 54 -5.01 -5.78 -9.53
CA ALA A 54 -4.14 -4.76 -8.96
C ALA A 54 -3.08 -4.30 -9.98
N THR A 55 -2.46 -5.23 -10.70
CA THR A 55 -1.50 -4.92 -11.78
C THR A 55 -2.16 -4.13 -12.90
N THR A 56 -3.39 -4.47 -13.28
CA THR A 56 -4.17 -3.69 -14.26
C THR A 56 -4.43 -2.27 -13.77
N GLY A 57 -4.66 -2.09 -12.46
CA GLY A 57 -4.81 -0.77 -11.83
C GLY A 57 -3.59 0.13 -12.01
N VAL A 58 -2.37 -0.42 -11.87
CA VAL A 58 -1.11 0.32 -12.10
C VAL A 58 -1.01 0.79 -13.55
N ILE A 59 -1.37 -0.07 -14.52
CA ILE A 59 -1.37 0.29 -15.94
C ILE A 59 -2.38 1.41 -16.22
N LEU A 60 -3.59 1.31 -15.66
CA LEU A 60 -4.61 2.35 -15.83
C LEU A 60 -4.19 3.68 -15.19
N ALA A 61 -3.51 3.63 -14.05
CA ALA A 61 -2.96 4.81 -13.39
C ALA A 61 -1.94 5.52 -14.30
N ALA A 62 -1.02 4.78 -14.90
CA ALA A 62 -0.06 5.32 -15.85
C ALA A 62 -0.76 5.97 -17.07
N VAL A 63 -1.77 5.31 -17.63
CA VAL A 63 -2.53 5.82 -18.78
C VAL A 63 -3.21 7.15 -18.46
N TYR A 64 -3.97 7.24 -17.36
CA TYR A 64 -4.67 8.49 -17.05
C TYR A 64 -3.71 9.62 -16.66
N LEU A 65 -2.61 9.33 -15.95
CA LEU A 65 -1.62 10.32 -15.57
C LEU A 65 -0.90 10.89 -16.81
N LEU A 66 -0.46 10.04 -17.72
CA LEU A 66 0.17 10.48 -18.97
C LEU A 66 -0.82 11.24 -19.87
N HIS A 67 -2.08 10.81 -19.92
CA HIS A 67 -3.11 11.53 -20.65
C HIS A 67 -3.36 12.93 -20.08
N MET A 68 -3.39 13.04 -18.75
CA MET A 68 -3.50 14.32 -18.06
C MET A 68 -2.36 15.26 -18.43
N VAL A 69 -1.10 14.77 -18.34
CA VAL A 69 0.09 15.55 -18.71
C VAL A 69 0.05 15.98 -20.17
N TYR A 70 -0.31 15.06 -21.07
CA TYR A 70 -0.44 15.36 -22.47
C TYR A 70 -1.43 16.51 -22.74
N ARG A 71 -2.62 16.44 -22.16
CA ARG A 71 -3.64 17.48 -22.31
C ARG A 71 -3.25 18.83 -21.72
N MET A 72 -2.47 18.83 -20.65
CA MET A 72 -2.11 20.04 -19.91
C MET A 72 -0.93 20.78 -20.54
N PHE A 73 0.12 20.03 -20.90
CA PHE A 73 1.39 20.59 -21.32
C PHE A 73 1.59 20.61 -22.84
N TRP A 74 1.00 19.65 -23.58
CA TRP A 74 1.05 19.61 -25.03
C TRP A 74 -0.27 20.05 -25.65
N GLY A 75 -0.20 20.67 -26.80
CA GLY A 75 -1.32 21.22 -27.54
C GLY A 75 -1.17 22.72 -27.78
N THR A 76 -2.22 23.34 -28.30
CA THR A 76 -2.30 24.79 -28.53
C THR A 76 -2.63 25.52 -27.23
N ILE A 77 -2.12 26.74 -27.10
CA ILE A 77 -2.50 27.62 -25.98
C ILE A 77 -3.82 28.28 -26.36
N ASP A 78 -4.92 27.83 -25.75
CA ASP A 78 -6.27 28.31 -26.06
C ASP A 78 -6.61 29.63 -25.36
N ARG A 79 -5.85 30.01 -24.32
CA ARG A 79 -6.06 31.24 -23.53
C ARG A 79 -4.80 32.08 -23.51
N GLU A 80 -4.92 33.32 -23.89
CA GLU A 80 -3.79 34.32 -23.88
C GLU A 80 -3.19 34.48 -22.48
N GLU A 81 -3.99 34.36 -21.43
CA GLU A 81 -3.53 34.37 -20.03
C GLU A 81 -2.46 33.33 -19.75
N ASN A 82 -2.56 32.15 -20.35
CA ASN A 82 -1.62 31.05 -20.18
C ASN A 82 -0.27 31.27 -20.92
N ALA A 83 -0.27 32.13 -21.92
CA ALA A 83 0.95 32.48 -22.63
C ALA A 83 1.85 33.43 -21.81
N SER A 84 1.26 34.18 -20.87
CA SER A 84 1.97 35.16 -20.01
C SER A 84 2.38 34.58 -18.64
N LEU A 85 2.20 33.30 -18.38
CA LEU A 85 2.57 32.65 -17.12
C LEU A 85 4.10 32.72 -16.92
N LYS A 86 4.50 33.09 -15.72
CA LYS A 86 5.91 33.06 -15.30
C LYS A 86 6.27 31.67 -14.85
N ASP A 87 7.40 31.15 -15.34
CA ASP A 87 7.96 29.90 -14.89
C ASP A 87 8.50 29.96 -13.45
N LEU A 88 8.89 28.84 -12.90
CA LEU A 88 9.38 28.69 -11.52
C LEU A 88 10.49 29.71 -11.20
N ASN A 89 10.35 30.39 -10.10
CA ASN A 89 11.40 31.27 -9.61
C ASN A 89 12.46 30.44 -8.82
N LYS A 90 13.61 31.10 -8.53
CA LYS A 90 14.75 30.43 -7.85
C LYS A 90 14.37 29.80 -6.49
N ARG A 91 13.42 30.39 -5.82
CA ARG A 91 12.95 29.91 -4.50
C ARG A 91 12.14 28.63 -4.61
N GLU A 92 11.25 28.57 -5.56
CA GLU A 92 10.43 27.39 -5.88
C GLU A 92 11.31 26.25 -6.41
N LEU A 93 12.27 26.60 -7.27
CA LEU A 93 13.25 25.65 -7.79
C LEU A 93 14.11 25.04 -6.67
N ALA A 94 14.53 25.84 -5.69
CA ALA A 94 15.29 25.35 -4.53
C ALA A 94 14.52 24.36 -3.65
N LEU A 95 13.18 24.41 -3.67
CA LEU A 95 12.32 23.44 -2.98
C LEU A 95 12.08 22.18 -3.80
N LEU A 96 11.95 22.30 -5.12
CA LEU A 96 11.63 21.18 -6.01
C LEU A 96 12.84 20.31 -6.33
N ILE A 97 14.04 20.90 -6.47
CA ILE A 97 15.27 20.15 -6.79
C ILE A 97 15.56 19.05 -5.78
N PRO A 98 15.61 19.28 -4.45
CA PRO A 98 15.89 18.23 -3.48
C PRO A 98 14.85 17.11 -3.49
N LEU A 99 13.57 17.44 -3.74
CA LEU A 99 12.52 16.43 -3.87
C LEU A 99 12.71 15.56 -5.12
N ALA A 100 13.03 16.19 -6.25
CA ALA A 100 13.32 15.48 -7.49
C ALA A 100 14.56 14.56 -7.35
N VAL A 101 15.63 15.05 -6.72
CA VAL A 101 16.82 14.24 -6.43
C VAL A 101 16.44 13.06 -5.53
N LEU A 102 15.64 13.28 -4.49
CA LEU A 102 15.21 12.22 -3.60
C LEU A 102 14.35 11.15 -4.32
N MET A 103 13.46 11.54 -5.23
CA MET A 103 12.69 10.61 -6.07
C MET A 103 13.60 9.67 -6.87
N VAL A 104 14.67 10.21 -7.47
CA VAL A 104 15.64 9.44 -8.26
C VAL A 104 16.53 8.58 -7.36
N VAL A 105 17.05 9.14 -6.27
CA VAL A 105 17.92 8.41 -5.33
C VAL A 105 17.17 7.23 -4.70
N LEU A 106 15.93 7.43 -4.26
CA LEU A 106 15.09 6.34 -3.71
C LEU A 106 14.72 5.29 -4.75
N GLY A 107 14.64 5.68 -6.02
CA GLY A 107 14.35 4.74 -7.11
C GLY A 107 15.55 3.89 -7.53
N ILE A 108 16.76 4.49 -7.54
CA ILE A 108 17.99 3.80 -7.97
C ILE A 108 18.64 3.04 -6.82
N ALA A 109 18.66 3.62 -5.62
CA ALA A 109 19.31 3.05 -4.45
C ALA A 109 18.36 2.95 -3.25
N PRO A 110 17.32 2.11 -3.30
CA PRO A 110 16.36 1.94 -2.20
C PRO A 110 16.95 1.19 -1.00
N ALA A 111 18.00 0.39 -1.19
CA ALA A 111 18.56 -0.51 -0.19
C ALA A 111 18.92 0.15 1.15
N PRO A 112 19.59 1.32 1.22
CA PRO A 112 19.90 1.97 2.50
C PRO A 112 18.68 2.39 3.30
N PHE A 113 17.58 2.70 2.60
CA PHE A 113 16.31 3.11 3.24
C PHE A 113 15.53 1.89 3.70
N LEU A 114 15.46 0.83 2.89
CA LEU A 114 14.81 -0.43 3.23
C LEU A 114 15.50 -1.13 4.41
N ALA A 115 16.83 -1.11 4.47
CA ALA A 115 17.60 -1.69 5.56
C ALA A 115 17.27 -1.09 6.94
N LYS A 116 16.81 0.17 7.00
CA LYS A 116 16.38 0.80 8.26
C LYS A 116 15.04 0.28 8.77
N SER A 117 14.15 -0.13 7.87
CA SER A 117 12.83 -0.68 8.22
C SER A 117 12.85 -2.20 8.40
N GLU A 118 13.87 -2.88 7.90
CA GLU A 118 13.99 -4.35 7.95
C GLU A 118 13.88 -4.92 9.38
N PRO A 119 14.54 -4.38 10.43
CA PRO A 119 14.40 -4.90 11.77
C PRO A 119 12.98 -4.84 12.31
N ALA A 120 12.30 -3.72 12.12
CA ALA A 120 10.91 -3.53 12.56
C ALA A 120 9.94 -4.48 11.82
N VAL A 121 10.18 -4.72 10.54
CA VAL A 121 9.38 -5.67 9.74
C VAL A 121 9.62 -7.10 10.22
N LYS A 122 10.86 -7.49 10.52
CA LYS A 122 11.18 -8.82 11.07
C LYS A 122 10.50 -9.05 12.42
N GLU A 123 10.59 -8.10 13.34
CA GLU A 123 9.93 -8.19 14.64
C GLU A 123 8.40 -8.34 14.51
N LEU A 124 7.80 -7.58 13.59
CA LEU A 124 6.37 -7.70 13.29
C LEU A 124 6.00 -9.09 12.75
N LEU A 125 6.80 -9.62 11.82
CA LEU A 125 6.58 -10.96 11.25
C LEU A 125 6.70 -12.05 12.31
N GLU A 126 7.70 -12.00 13.18
CA GLU A 126 7.87 -12.93 14.29
C GLU A 126 6.68 -12.86 15.27
N MET A 127 6.19 -11.67 15.56
CA MET A 127 4.99 -11.48 16.39
C MET A 127 3.73 -12.08 15.73
N ILE A 128 3.55 -11.88 14.44
CA ILE A 128 2.40 -12.45 13.70
C ILE A 128 2.49 -13.97 13.68
N GLU A 129 3.67 -14.53 13.40
CA GLU A 129 3.88 -15.97 13.35
C GLU A 129 3.65 -16.63 14.72
N SER A 130 4.15 -16.02 15.79
CA SER A 130 3.92 -16.52 17.15
C SER A 130 2.43 -16.53 17.53
N LYS A 131 1.69 -15.48 17.16
CA LYS A 131 0.24 -15.40 17.37
C LYS A 131 -0.52 -16.42 16.54
N ARG A 132 -0.08 -16.65 15.30
CA ARG A 132 -0.68 -17.66 14.43
C ARG A 132 -0.52 -19.06 14.99
N ILE A 133 0.69 -19.42 15.40
CA ILE A 133 0.98 -20.70 16.04
C ILE A 133 0.16 -20.86 17.32
N ALA A 134 0.07 -19.85 18.16
CA ALA A 134 -0.74 -19.87 19.37
C ALA A 134 -2.24 -20.07 19.07
N ALA A 135 -2.75 -19.45 18.01
CA ALA A 135 -4.15 -19.61 17.58
C ALA A 135 -4.41 -21.01 17.02
N GLU A 136 -3.50 -21.57 16.23
CA GLU A 136 -3.60 -22.93 15.70
C GLU A 136 -3.56 -23.98 16.81
N VAL A 137 -2.66 -23.84 17.79
CA VAL A 137 -2.60 -24.71 18.98
C VAL A 137 -3.89 -24.62 19.79
N THR A 138 -4.43 -23.41 19.99
CA THR A 138 -5.69 -23.22 20.74
C THR A 138 -6.88 -23.84 20.00
N ALA A 139 -6.93 -23.71 18.68
CA ALA A 139 -7.97 -24.34 17.85
C ALA A 139 -7.87 -25.87 17.91
N GLY A 140 -6.67 -26.44 17.75
CA GLY A 140 -6.45 -27.88 17.84
C GLY A 140 -6.77 -28.46 19.23
N LEU A 141 -6.48 -27.70 20.31
CA LEU A 141 -6.89 -28.11 21.66
C LEU A 141 -8.41 -28.09 21.83
N ARG A 142 -9.11 -27.09 21.27
CA ARG A 142 -10.58 -27.02 21.27
C ARG A 142 -11.20 -28.24 20.57
N ASP A 143 -10.70 -28.57 19.39
CA ASP A 143 -11.20 -29.69 18.61
C ASP A 143 -10.94 -31.05 19.33
N SER A 144 -9.78 -31.20 19.96
CA SER A 144 -9.45 -32.40 20.74
C SER A 144 -10.30 -32.54 22.00
N VAL A 145 -10.59 -31.42 22.70
CA VAL A 145 -11.48 -31.40 23.87
C VAL A 145 -12.93 -31.69 23.44
N ALA A 146 -13.39 -31.13 22.34
CA ALA A 146 -14.72 -31.41 21.80
C ALA A 146 -14.89 -32.87 21.36
N TYR A 147 -13.81 -33.53 20.90
CA TYR A 147 -13.81 -34.94 20.53
C TYR A 147 -13.83 -35.88 21.76
N VAL A 148 -13.15 -35.48 22.85
CA VAL A 148 -13.06 -36.30 24.09
C VAL A 148 -14.29 -36.15 25.00
N ALA A 149 -15.10 -35.11 24.82
CA ALA A 149 -16.26 -34.80 25.67
C ALA A 149 -17.60 -34.78 24.89
N PRO A 150 -18.00 -35.83 24.16
CA PRO A 150 -19.35 -35.87 23.62
C PRO A 150 -20.43 -36.10 24.67
N ASP A 151 -20.12 -36.66 25.88
CA ASP A 151 -21.09 -37.12 26.87
C ASP A 151 -20.85 -36.56 28.29
N ALA A 152 -20.01 -35.53 28.48
CA ALA A 152 -19.59 -35.15 29.84
C ALA A 152 -20.22 -33.86 30.38
N VAL A 153 -21.30 -33.35 29.81
CA VAL A 153 -22.04 -32.22 30.38
C VAL A 153 -23.55 -32.53 30.35
N GLU A 154 -23.96 -33.55 31.05
CA GLU A 154 -25.25 -33.52 31.71
C GLU A 154 -25.01 -32.85 33.07
N VAL A 155 -25.07 -31.54 33.11
CA VAL A 155 -25.09 -30.75 34.35
C VAL A 155 -26.45 -30.97 34.92
N ASP A 156 -26.47 -31.86 35.93
CA ASP A 156 -27.60 -32.05 36.81
C ASP A 156 -28.06 -30.67 37.34
N GLU A 157 -29.23 -30.19 36.91
CA GLU A 157 -29.80 -28.96 37.37
C GLU A 157 -29.94 -29.08 38.89
N PRO A 158 -29.43 -28.15 39.70
CA PRO A 158 -29.62 -28.19 41.12
C PRO A 158 -31.13 -28.05 41.41
N GLU A 159 -31.70 -29.13 41.97
CA GLU A 159 -33.05 -29.23 42.46
C GLU A 159 -33.40 -27.98 43.29
N VAL A 160 -34.22 -27.12 42.73
CA VAL A 160 -34.71 -25.92 43.39
C VAL A 160 -35.61 -26.39 44.55
N LEU A 161 -35.03 -26.44 45.74
CA LEU A 161 -35.77 -26.62 47.00
C LEU A 161 -36.88 -25.55 47.08
N SER A 162 -38.09 -25.98 46.82
CA SER A 162 -39.30 -25.15 47.03
C SER A 162 -39.38 -24.74 48.51
N PRO A 163 -39.59 -23.44 48.80
CA PRO A 163 -39.79 -23.02 50.18
C PRO A 163 -41.12 -23.57 50.69
N ASN A 164 -41.01 -24.44 51.70
CA ASN A 164 -42.12 -25.01 52.45
C ASN A 164 -42.91 -23.84 53.13
N THR A 165 -44.08 -23.54 52.60
CA THR A 165 -45.08 -22.67 53.27
C THR A 165 -45.92 -23.53 54.19
N SER A 166 -45.62 -23.45 55.48
CA SER A 166 -46.55 -23.86 56.54
C SER A 166 -46.60 -22.80 57.59
N HIS A 167 -47.80 -22.24 57.77
CA HIS A 167 -48.38 -21.37 58.79
C HIS A 167 -48.11 -19.89 58.68
#